data_f4badc54d7a8f0edadabff55d0d27331
#
_entry.id   f4badc54d7a8f0edadabff55d0d27331
#
_cell.length_a   1.000
_cell.length_b   1.000
_cell.length_c   1.000
_cell.angle_alpha   90.00
_cell.angle_beta   90.00
_cell.angle_gamma   90.00
#
_symmetry.space_group_name_H-M   'P 1'
#
loop_
_entity.id
_entity.type
_entity.pdbx_description
1 polymer ?
#
loop_
_entity_poly.entity_id
_entity_poly.type
_entity_poly.pdbx_seq_one_letter_code
_entity_poly.pdbx_strand_id
1 'polypeptide(L)'
;AGLRTYDKYSPYPEEMNRQLVTRLADLYFCPTENNRANLARESVTEGVFVTGNTVIDALKTTVRKDYRFTTELLNELDYASRKVILVTCHRRENYGQPMEDIMSALAELAGTHPEAELVYPVHLSPVVQECAHRHLDGIGNVHLIAPLSADEMHNLMARCYMVMTDSGG
;
A
#
# COMPACT_ATOMS: atom_id res chain seq x y z
N ALA A 1 -2.18 -14.21 -11.10
CA ALA A 1 -2.37 -15.56 -10.52
C ALA A 1 -1.09 -16.07 -9.84
N GLY A 2 -1.18 -17.17 -9.08
CA GLY A 2 0.00 -17.87 -8.52
C GLY A 2 0.65 -17.25 -7.29
N LEU A 3 0.11 -16.19 -6.70
CA LEU A 3 0.56 -15.72 -5.40
C LEU A 3 0.10 -16.72 -4.33
N ARG A 4 1.02 -17.19 -3.48
CA ARG A 4 0.77 -18.23 -2.48
C ARG A 4 1.52 -17.97 -1.18
N THR A 5 0.83 -18.16 -0.07
CA THR A 5 1.42 -18.32 1.27
C THR A 5 1.46 -19.79 1.69
N TYR A 6 0.66 -20.64 1.04
CA TYR A 6 0.42 -22.05 1.39
C TYR A 6 -0.28 -22.27 2.74
N ASP A 7 -0.65 -21.21 3.43
CA ASP A 7 -1.53 -21.25 4.59
C ASP A 7 -2.87 -20.60 4.24
N LYS A 8 -3.91 -21.42 4.06
CA LYS A 8 -5.24 -20.96 3.65
C LYS A 8 -5.89 -19.97 4.61
N TYR A 9 -5.35 -19.86 5.82
CA TYR A 9 -5.83 -18.93 6.85
C TYR A 9 -4.97 -17.67 6.99
N SER A 10 -3.87 -17.54 6.20
CA SER A 10 -2.97 -16.39 6.28
C SER A 10 -2.47 -15.93 4.88
N PRO A 11 -2.90 -14.75 4.39
CA PRO A 11 -4.01 -13.93 4.89
C PRO A 11 -5.37 -14.58 4.61
N TYR A 12 -6.31 -14.40 5.50
CA TYR A 12 -7.67 -14.93 5.35
C TYR A 12 -8.65 -13.79 5.04
N PRO A 13 -9.56 -13.93 4.06
CA PRO A 13 -9.84 -15.11 3.21
C PRO A 13 -9.04 -15.14 1.89
N GLU A 14 -8.06 -14.27 1.70
CA GLU A 14 -7.43 -14.04 0.40
C GLU A 14 -6.71 -15.28 -0.15
N GLU A 15 -5.92 -15.97 0.68
CA GLU A 15 -5.20 -17.17 0.21
C GLU A 15 -6.17 -18.29 -0.16
N MET A 16 -7.21 -18.50 0.63
CA MET A 16 -8.25 -19.47 0.32
C MET A 16 -8.94 -19.13 -1.01
N ASN A 17 -9.31 -17.87 -1.21
CA ASN A 17 -9.93 -17.41 -2.46
C ASN A 17 -9.01 -17.63 -3.66
N ARG A 18 -7.71 -17.35 -3.53
CA ARG A 18 -6.71 -17.59 -4.61
C ARG A 18 -6.67 -19.07 -5.00
N GLN A 19 -6.68 -19.98 -4.02
CA GLN A 19 -6.66 -21.43 -4.27
C GLN A 19 -7.96 -21.89 -4.95
N LEU A 20 -9.12 -21.43 -4.50
CA LEU A 20 -10.42 -21.77 -5.10
C LEU A 20 -10.53 -21.24 -6.55
N VAL A 21 -10.21 -19.98 -6.77
CA VAL A 21 -10.26 -19.36 -8.11
C VAL A 21 -9.32 -20.09 -9.08
N THR A 22 -8.17 -20.57 -8.61
CA THR A 22 -7.24 -21.36 -9.44
C THR A 22 -7.88 -22.65 -9.98
N ARG A 23 -8.87 -23.23 -9.29
CA ARG A 23 -9.58 -24.43 -9.76
C ARG A 23 -10.72 -24.14 -10.73
N LEU A 24 -11.14 -22.88 -10.83
CA LEU A 24 -12.26 -22.44 -11.67
C LEU A 24 -11.79 -21.74 -12.95
N ALA A 25 -10.59 -21.16 -12.93
CA ALA A 25 -10.07 -20.40 -14.04
C ALA A 25 -9.46 -21.28 -15.15
N ASP A 26 -9.55 -20.81 -16.38
CA ASP A 26 -8.93 -21.42 -17.56
C ASP A 26 -7.62 -20.71 -17.96
N LEU A 27 -7.48 -19.43 -17.60
CA LEU A 27 -6.32 -18.60 -17.92
C LEU A 27 -5.73 -17.98 -16.67
N TYR A 28 -4.40 -17.98 -16.58
CA TYR A 28 -3.65 -17.55 -15.42
C TYR A 28 -2.58 -16.54 -15.81
N PHE A 29 -2.76 -15.29 -15.43
CA PHE A 29 -1.77 -14.21 -15.64
C PHE A 29 -0.94 -14.05 -14.37
N CYS A 30 0.32 -14.43 -14.44
CA CYS A 30 1.27 -14.43 -13.32
C CYS A 30 2.13 -13.17 -13.34
N PRO A 31 2.32 -12.48 -12.21
CA PRO A 31 3.25 -11.36 -12.13
C PRO A 31 4.72 -11.75 -12.37
N THR A 32 5.12 -12.92 -11.90
CA THR A 32 6.52 -13.39 -11.96
C THR A 32 6.62 -14.89 -12.27
N GLU A 33 7.83 -15.34 -12.61
CA GLU A 33 8.12 -16.77 -12.77
C GLU A 33 7.91 -17.58 -11.48
N ASN A 34 8.14 -16.97 -10.30
CA ASN A 34 7.83 -17.64 -9.02
C ASN A 34 6.33 -17.93 -8.88
N ASN A 35 5.49 -17.00 -9.31
CA ASN A 35 4.04 -17.24 -9.29
C ASN A 35 3.63 -18.37 -10.25
N ARG A 36 4.25 -18.44 -11.44
CA ARG A 36 4.08 -19.55 -12.37
C ARG A 36 4.53 -20.87 -11.76
N ALA A 37 5.70 -20.89 -11.11
CA ALA A 37 6.22 -22.09 -10.44
C ALA A 37 5.30 -22.57 -9.31
N ASN A 38 4.64 -21.66 -8.58
CA ASN A 38 3.65 -22.01 -7.56
C ASN A 38 2.44 -22.75 -8.18
N LEU A 39 1.93 -22.28 -9.32
CA LEU A 39 0.85 -22.95 -10.04
C LEU A 39 1.29 -24.33 -10.56
N ALA A 40 2.51 -24.45 -11.07
CA ALA A 40 3.05 -25.73 -11.53
C ALA A 40 3.14 -26.77 -10.39
N ARG A 41 3.47 -26.35 -9.16
CA ARG A 41 3.42 -27.23 -7.97
C ARG A 41 2.02 -27.75 -7.66
N GLU A 42 0.99 -27.02 -8.07
CA GLU A 42 -0.43 -27.40 -7.95
C GLU A 42 -0.94 -28.12 -9.20
N SER A 43 -0.04 -28.56 -10.08
CA SER A 43 -0.34 -29.23 -11.36
C SER A 43 -1.12 -28.36 -12.36
N VAL A 44 -1.03 -27.04 -12.25
CA VAL A 44 -1.59 -26.08 -13.19
C VAL A 44 -0.46 -25.59 -14.11
N THR A 45 -0.39 -26.15 -15.32
CA THR A 45 0.69 -25.91 -16.29
C THR A 45 0.19 -25.33 -17.59
N GLU A 46 -1.09 -25.49 -17.91
CA GLU A 46 -1.71 -24.99 -19.12
C GLU A 46 -2.40 -23.65 -18.89
N GLY A 47 -2.50 -22.81 -19.92
CA GLY A 47 -3.13 -21.50 -19.82
C GLY A 47 -2.40 -20.49 -18.94
N VAL A 48 -1.12 -20.74 -18.59
CA VAL A 48 -0.33 -19.92 -17.66
C VAL A 48 0.62 -19.00 -18.41
N PHE A 49 0.48 -17.69 -18.18
CA PHE A 49 1.27 -16.64 -18.83
C PHE A 49 1.94 -15.76 -17.80
N VAL A 50 3.21 -15.45 -17.96
CA VAL A 50 3.90 -14.44 -17.13
C VAL A 50 3.79 -13.09 -17.83
N THR A 51 3.02 -12.17 -17.23
CA THR A 51 2.64 -10.89 -17.84
C THR A 51 3.18 -9.67 -17.10
N GLY A 52 3.80 -9.88 -15.93
CA GLY A 52 4.08 -8.79 -15.01
C GLY A 52 2.86 -8.42 -14.15
N ASN A 53 3.04 -7.40 -13.29
CA ASN A 53 1.96 -6.91 -12.45
C ASN A 53 1.21 -5.78 -13.19
N THR A 54 -0.07 -5.98 -13.47
CA THR A 54 -0.94 -5.04 -14.19
C THR A 54 -1.14 -3.70 -13.45
N VAL A 55 -0.87 -3.64 -12.15
CA VAL A 55 -0.88 -2.39 -11.37
C VAL A 55 0.12 -1.39 -11.94
N ILE A 56 1.29 -1.85 -12.42
CA ILE A 56 2.31 -0.98 -13.03
C ILE A 56 1.78 -0.31 -14.30
N ASP A 57 0.97 -1.03 -15.09
CA ASP A 57 0.36 -0.45 -16.30
C ASP A 57 -0.73 0.56 -15.95
N ALA A 58 -1.50 0.29 -14.89
CA ALA A 58 -2.48 1.25 -14.37
C ALA A 58 -1.81 2.56 -13.93
N LEU A 59 -0.67 2.50 -13.25
CA LEU A 59 0.11 3.69 -12.86
C LEU A 59 0.48 4.56 -14.06
N LYS A 60 0.87 3.95 -15.20
CA LYS A 60 1.20 4.69 -16.42
C LYS A 60 0.05 5.49 -17.00
N THR A 61 -1.20 5.07 -16.75
CA THR A 61 -2.40 5.74 -17.25
C THR A 61 -2.98 6.77 -16.28
N THR A 62 -2.76 6.59 -14.99
CA THR A 62 -3.33 7.46 -13.93
C THR A 62 -2.39 8.57 -13.50
N VAL A 63 -1.07 8.36 -13.55
CA VAL A 63 -0.09 9.37 -13.16
C VAL A 63 0.00 10.47 -14.23
N ARG A 64 -0.17 11.72 -13.82
CA ARG A 64 -0.12 12.92 -14.66
C ARG A 64 0.79 13.97 -14.04
N LYS A 65 1.60 14.66 -14.85
CA LYS A 65 2.53 15.70 -14.38
C LYS A 65 1.81 16.90 -13.78
N ASP A 66 0.68 17.27 -14.36
CA ASP A 66 -0.15 18.42 -14.01
C ASP A 66 -1.37 18.04 -13.15
N TYR A 67 -1.31 16.87 -12.49
CA TYR A 67 -2.41 16.42 -11.64
C TYR A 67 -2.65 17.39 -10.48
N ARG A 68 -3.90 17.82 -10.30
CA ARG A 68 -4.35 18.58 -9.15
C ARG A 68 -5.16 17.68 -8.21
N PHE A 69 -4.74 17.63 -6.96
CA PHE A 69 -5.43 16.84 -5.93
C PHE A 69 -6.73 17.51 -5.51
N THR A 70 -7.75 16.72 -5.20
CA THR A 70 -8.96 17.18 -4.54
C THR A 70 -8.67 17.57 -3.09
N THR A 71 -7.74 16.85 -2.45
CA THR A 71 -7.22 17.17 -1.12
C THR A 71 -6.26 18.37 -1.23
N GLU A 72 -6.71 19.56 -0.89
CA GLU A 72 -5.97 20.81 -1.13
C GLU A 72 -4.59 20.82 -0.47
N LEU A 73 -4.45 20.27 0.74
CA LEU A 73 -3.16 20.11 1.41
C LEU A 73 -2.09 19.53 0.49
N LEU A 74 -2.44 18.52 -0.33
CA LEU A 74 -1.48 17.86 -1.21
C LEU A 74 -1.01 18.76 -2.37
N ASN A 75 -1.76 19.83 -2.70
CA ASN A 75 -1.33 20.81 -3.69
C ASN A 75 -0.39 21.87 -3.08
N GLU A 76 -0.43 22.04 -1.76
CA GLU A 76 0.36 23.06 -1.04
C GLU A 76 1.73 22.54 -0.60
N LEU A 77 1.92 21.21 -0.56
CA LEU A 77 3.20 20.60 -0.18
C LEU A 77 4.31 20.93 -1.17
N ASP A 78 5.47 21.30 -0.63
CA ASP A 78 6.69 21.53 -1.42
C ASP A 78 7.45 20.24 -1.71
N TYR A 79 7.06 19.55 -2.78
CA TYR A 79 7.71 18.32 -3.21
C TYR A 79 9.15 18.51 -3.74
N ALA A 80 9.57 19.75 -3.99
CA ALA A 80 10.88 20.04 -4.54
C ALA A 80 11.97 20.17 -3.46
N SER A 81 11.64 20.78 -2.32
CA SER A 81 12.60 21.03 -1.23
C SER A 81 12.36 20.19 0.02
N ARG A 82 11.14 19.64 0.20
CA ARG A 82 10.77 18.79 1.33
C ARG A 82 10.78 17.31 0.96
N LYS A 83 11.10 16.46 1.91
CA LYS A 83 11.00 15.00 1.74
C LYS A 83 9.58 14.55 2.09
N VAL A 84 8.68 14.61 1.12
CA VAL A 84 7.31 14.12 1.31
C VAL A 84 7.31 12.60 1.37
N ILE A 85 6.90 12.03 2.49
CA ILE A 85 6.84 10.59 2.74
C ILE A 85 5.37 10.17 2.80
N LEU A 86 4.95 9.34 1.86
CA LEU A 86 3.62 8.71 1.91
C LEU A 86 3.65 7.53 2.87
N VAL A 87 2.75 7.52 3.84
CA VAL A 87 2.59 6.41 4.80
C VAL A 87 1.30 5.66 4.51
N THR A 88 1.37 4.33 4.43
CA THR A 88 0.18 3.46 4.43
C THR A 88 0.36 2.35 5.45
N CYS A 89 -0.51 2.30 6.46
CA CYS A 89 -0.50 1.27 7.49
C CYS A 89 -1.94 0.93 7.87
N HIS A 90 -2.38 -0.29 7.56
CA HIS A 90 -3.77 -0.70 7.78
C HIS A 90 -3.97 -2.21 7.87
N ARG A 91 -2.91 -3.00 7.82
CA ARG A 91 -3.02 -4.45 7.86
C ARG A 91 -3.52 -4.94 9.22
N ARG A 92 -4.49 -5.87 9.20
CA ARG A 92 -5.11 -6.42 10.41
C ARG A 92 -4.11 -7.20 11.27
N GLU A 93 -3.13 -7.85 10.64
CA GLU A 93 -2.06 -8.57 11.34
C GLU A 93 -1.17 -7.65 12.19
N ASN A 94 -1.19 -6.35 11.92
CA ASN A 94 -0.42 -5.35 12.68
C ASN A 94 -1.24 -4.70 13.82
N TYR A 95 -2.51 -5.06 14.00
CA TYR A 95 -3.32 -4.46 15.07
C TYR A 95 -2.76 -4.80 16.46
N GLY A 96 -2.90 -3.88 17.41
CA GLY A 96 -2.33 -3.97 18.74
C GLY A 96 -0.91 -3.43 18.81
N GLN A 97 -0.02 -4.09 19.55
CA GLN A 97 1.34 -3.60 19.82
C GLN A 97 2.15 -3.28 18.56
N PRO A 98 2.16 -4.09 17.48
CA PRO A 98 2.90 -3.75 16.28
C PRO A 98 2.48 -2.41 15.67
N MET A 99 1.19 -2.08 15.69
CA MET A 99 0.71 -0.79 15.18
C MET A 99 1.12 0.37 16.08
N GLU A 100 1.07 0.20 17.40
CA GLU A 100 1.58 1.18 18.37
C GLU A 100 3.07 1.47 18.11
N ASP A 101 3.86 0.42 17.90
CA ASP A 101 5.29 0.55 17.61
C ASP A 101 5.55 1.28 16.28
N ILE A 102 4.77 0.99 15.23
CA ILE A 102 4.85 1.70 13.95
C ILE A 102 4.53 3.19 14.13
N MET A 103 3.42 3.51 14.81
CA MET A 103 3.02 4.92 15.00
C MET A 103 4.04 5.68 15.85
N SER A 104 4.59 5.04 16.88
CA SER A 104 5.67 5.62 17.70
C SER A 104 6.93 5.90 16.87
N ALA A 105 7.32 4.96 16.01
CA ALA A 105 8.46 5.13 15.10
C ALA A 105 8.23 6.28 14.10
N LEU A 106 7.00 6.45 13.58
CA LEU A 106 6.66 7.57 12.71
C LEU A 106 6.74 8.91 13.45
N ALA A 107 6.29 8.98 14.70
CA ALA A 107 6.40 10.17 15.53
C ALA A 107 7.86 10.53 15.79
N GLU A 108 8.71 9.56 16.13
CA GLU A 108 10.15 9.74 16.33
C GLU A 108 10.83 10.21 15.03
N LEU A 109 10.50 9.61 13.89
CA LEU A 109 11.01 10.00 12.59
C LEU A 109 10.65 11.46 12.27
N ALA A 110 9.41 11.86 12.48
CA ALA A 110 8.96 13.24 12.26
C ALA A 110 9.70 14.23 13.16
N GLY A 111 9.94 13.87 14.42
CA GLY A 111 10.68 14.71 15.38
C GLY A 111 12.17 14.84 15.07
N THR A 112 12.79 13.78 14.53
CA THR A 112 14.23 13.77 14.21
C THR A 112 14.54 14.30 12.81
N HIS A 113 13.55 14.34 11.92
CA HIS A 113 13.68 14.77 10.53
C HIS A 113 12.72 15.92 10.19
N PRO A 114 12.99 17.15 10.64
CA PRO A 114 12.11 18.29 10.40
C PRO A 114 11.98 18.68 8.92
N GLU A 115 12.90 18.20 8.06
CA GLU A 115 12.82 18.35 6.60
C GLU A 115 11.83 17.39 5.95
N ALA A 116 11.37 16.34 6.64
CA ALA A 116 10.36 15.41 6.14
C ALA A 116 8.95 15.93 6.39
N GLU A 117 8.04 15.61 5.47
CA GLU A 117 6.58 15.80 5.58
C GLU A 117 5.92 14.42 5.47
N LEU A 118 5.37 13.91 6.54
CA LEU A 118 4.68 12.62 6.54
C LEU A 118 3.21 12.84 6.15
N VAL A 119 2.78 12.23 5.07
CA VAL A 119 1.38 12.24 4.62
C VAL A 119 0.80 10.85 4.85
N TYR A 120 -0.16 10.75 5.74
CA TYR A 120 -0.80 9.48 6.08
C TYR A 120 -2.31 9.52 5.81
N PRO A 121 -2.76 8.97 4.66
CA PRO A 121 -4.17 8.70 4.42
C PRO A 121 -4.65 7.60 5.38
N VAL A 122 -5.32 8.00 6.45
CA VAL A 122 -5.68 7.09 7.55
C VAL A 122 -6.86 6.22 7.14
N HIS A 123 -6.70 4.90 7.25
CA HIS A 123 -7.77 3.95 6.97
C HIS A 123 -8.98 4.17 7.89
N LEU A 124 -10.20 3.95 7.37
CA LEU A 124 -11.46 4.19 8.09
C LEU A 124 -11.73 3.26 9.29
N SER A 125 -10.90 2.24 9.51
CA SER A 125 -11.00 1.40 10.69
C SER A 125 -10.83 2.23 11.97
N PRO A 126 -11.77 2.17 12.92
CA PRO A 126 -11.66 2.92 14.19
C PRO A 126 -10.36 2.62 14.95
N VAL A 127 -9.91 1.37 14.92
CA VAL A 127 -8.65 0.95 15.57
C VAL A 127 -7.45 1.67 14.98
N VAL A 128 -7.40 1.81 13.66
CA VAL A 128 -6.30 2.51 12.97
C VAL A 128 -6.37 4.01 13.25
N GLN A 129 -7.56 4.60 13.16
CA GLN A 129 -7.76 6.03 13.41
C GLN A 129 -7.37 6.40 14.84
N GLU A 130 -7.87 5.67 15.83
CA GLU A 130 -7.57 5.94 17.23
C GLU A 130 -6.07 5.84 17.52
N CYS A 131 -5.40 4.82 17.00
CA CYS A 131 -3.96 4.66 17.18
C CYS A 131 -3.18 5.78 16.48
N ALA A 132 -3.50 6.11 15.21
CA ALA A 132 -2.83 7.16 14.46
C ALA A 132 -3.00 8.53 15.14
N HIS A 133 -4.22 8.91 15.50
CA HIS A 133 -4.49 10.19 16.17
C HIS A 133 -3.80 10.30 17.52
N ARG A 134 -3.79 9.23 18.33
CA ARG A 134 -3.13 9.21 19.65
C ARG A 134 -1.64 9.51 19.58
N HIS A 135 -0.95 8.99 18.56
CA HIS A 135 0.51 9.11 18.42
C HIS A 135 0.96 10.30 17.57
N LEU A 136 0.16 10.70 16.59
CA LEU A 136 0.62 11.58 15.51
C LEU A 136 -0.07 12.95 15.48
N ASP A 137 -1.18 13.13 16.22
CA ASP A 137 -1.85 14.44 16.29
C ASP A 137 -0.94 15.51 16.88
N GLY A 138 -0.98 16.70 16.30
CA GLY A 138 -0.25 17.87 16.77
C GLY A 138 1.24 17.90 16.38
N ILE A 139 1.74 16.89 15.65
CA ILE A 139 3.10 16.91 15.09
C ILE A 139 3.08 17.73 13.80
N GLY A 140 3.76 18.87 13.78
CA GLY A 140 3.61 19.90 12.74
C GLY A 140 3.92 19.46 11.30
N ASN A 141 4.77 18.44 11.12
CA ASN A 141 5.14 17.87 9.84
C ASN A 141 4.52 16.48 9.58
N VAL A 142 3.43 16.16 10.29
CA VAL A 142 2.62 14.96 10.06
C VAL A 142 1.21 15.36 9.67
N HIS A 143 0.76 14.87 8.54
CA HIS A 143 -0.54 15.19 7.97
C HIS A 143 -1.42 13.93 7.93
N LEU A 144 -2.33 13.80 8.89
CA LEU A 144 -3.36 12.78 8.90
C LEU A 144 -4.51 13.26 8.00
N ILE A 145 -4.77 12.56 6.91
CA ILE A 145 -5.79 12.93 5.93
C ILE A 145 -6.80 11.79 5.72
N ALA A 146 -7.92 12.12 5.11
CA ALA A 146 -8.90 11.12 4.70
C ALA A 146 -8.29 10.17 3.63
N PRO A 147 -8.83 8.94 3.51
CA PRO A 147 -8.40 8.02 2.44
C PRO A 147 -8.53 8.67 1.07
N LEU A 148 -7.53 8.46 0.23
CA LEU A 148 -7.46 9.00 -1.11
C LEU A 148 -8.14 8.09 -2.13
N SER A 149 -8.61 8.66 -3.23
CA SER A 149 -8.98 7.90 -4.42
C SER A 149 -7.75 7.22 -5.02
N ALA A 150 -7.95 6.19 -5.86
CA ALA A 150 -6.84 5.51 -6.53
C ALA A 150 -6.00 6.48 -7.38
N ASP A 151 -6.65 7.41 -8.09
CA ASP A 151 -5.97 8.43 -8.89
C ASP A 151 -5.10 9.35 -8.04
N GLU A 152 -5.63 9.84 -6.92
CA GLU A 152 -4.86 10.68 -5.99
C GLU A 152 -3.69 9.92 -5.38
N MET A 153 -3.93 8.68 -4.94
CA MET A 153 -2.90 7.81 -4.37
C MET A 153 -1.75 7.61 -5.37
N HIS A 154 -2.05 7.27 -6.63
CA HIS A 154 -1.04 7.05 -7.65
C HIS A 154 -0.23 8.32 -7.97
N ASN A 155 -0.89 9.48 -8.02
CA ASN A 155 -0.21 10.74 -8.27
C ASN A 155 0.62 11.21 -7.07
N LEU A 156 0.18 10.94 -5.83
CA LEU A 156 0.98 11.18 -4.63
C LEU A 156 2.20 10.26 -4.58
N MET A 157 2.04 8.97 -4.87
CA MET A 157 3.16 8.02 -4.98
C MET A 157 4.20 8.47 -6.00
N ALA A 158 3.76 9.04 -7.13
CA ALA A 158 4.67 9.51 -8.17
C ALA A 158 5.43 10.80 -7.79
N ARG A 159 4.93 11.59 -6.85
CA ARG A 159 5.52 12.86 -6.41
C ARG A 159 6.30 12.77 -5.10
N CYS A 160 5.94 11.81 -4.23
CA CYS A 160 6.58 11.68 -2.93
C CYS A 160 8.04 11.24 -3.03
N TYR A 161 8.83 11.57 -2.02
CA TYR A 161 10.23 11.16 -1.90
C TYR A 161 10.35 9.65 -1.69
N MET A 162 9.47 9.07 -0.85
CA MET A 162 9.40 7.62 -0.61
C MET A 162 8.02 7.21 -0.08
N VAL A 163 7.76 5.91 -0.13
CA VAL A 163 6.56 5.28 0.43
C VAL A 163 6.98 4.38 1.59
N MET A 164 6.34 4.54 2.74
CA MET A 164 6.41 3.64 3.89
C MET A 164 5.11 2.86 3.97
N THR A 165 5.18 1.55 3.90
CA THR A 165 3.98 0.71 3.83
C THR A 165 4.15 -0.57 4.63
N ASP A 166 3.05 -1.05 5.21
CA ASP A 166 2.93 -2.38 5.81
C ASP A 166 2.45 -3.43 4.79
N SER A 167 2.19 -3.02 3.56
CA SER A 167 1.73 -3.88 2.48
C SER A 167 2.86 -4.23 1.52
N GLY A 168 2.97 -5.50 1.14
CA GLY A 168 3.99 -6.01 0.20
C GLY A 168 3.57 -6.00 -1.27
N GLY A 169 2.51 -5.30 -1.65
CA GLY A 169 1.97 -5.33 -3.00
C GLY A 169 1.91 -4.00 -3.71
#